data_ca4257d8f89383b817fc705262e5272b
#
_entry.id   ca4257d8f89383b817fc705262e5272b
#
_cell.length_a   1.000
_cell.length_b   1.000
_cell.length_c   1.000
_cell.angle_alpha   90.00
_cell.angle_beta   90.00
_cell.angle_gamma   90.00
#
_symmetry.space_group_name_H-M   'P 1'
#
loop_
_entity.id
_entity.type
_entity.pdbx_description
1 polymer ?
#
loop_
_entity_poly.entity_id
_entity_poly.type
_entity_poly.pdbx_seq_one_letter_code
_entity_poly.pdbx_strand_id
1 'polypeptide(L)'
;MNGFLKLLSLCLFLTLTVPLQAITNGVENEPDSVYLFSYSHADGSGGLKLAWSPNGNRWFSVAEGSSFVNSDFGPWEQMKRMLKPHLMQTRADDRWHCIWELTESGNSLAYVESPDLLQWKAQKY
;
A
#
# COMPACT_ATOMS: atom_id res chain seq x y z
N MET A 1 -17.68 -43.64 71.86
CA MET A 1 -18.60 -43.85 70.70
C MET A 1 -18.59 -42.63 69.87
N ASN A 2 -18.25 -42.81 68.69
CA ASN A 2 -17.79 -42.04 67.56
C ASN A 2 -18.67 -40.88 67.17
N GLY A 3 -18.15 -39.66 67.28
CA GLY A 3 -18.72 -38.48 66.68
C GLY A 3 -17.81 -38.01 65.52
N PHE A 4 -18.26 -38.26 64.30
CA PHE A 4 -17.58 -37.83 63.06
C PHE A 4 -17.72 -36.31 62.87
N LEU A 5 -16.63 -35.58 63.03
CA LEU A 5 -16.54 -34.17 62.75
C LEU A 5 -16.38 -34.00 61.25
N LYS A 6 -17.44 -33.61 60.55
CA LYS A 6 -17.37 -33.22 59.11
C LYS A 6 -16.79 -31.84 59.01
N LEU A 7 -15.54 -31.77 58.58
CA LEU A 7 -14.88 -30.51 58.19
C LEU A 7 -15.45 -30.03 56.86
N LEU A 8 -16.27 -29.00 56.90
CA LEU A 8 -16.80 -28.36 55.70
C LEU A 8 -15.73 -27.41 55.17
N SER A 9 -14.99 -27.86 54.14
CA SER A 9 -14.03 -27.01 53.44
C SER A 9 -14.79 -26.03 52.56
N LEU A 10 -14.87 -24.79 53.01
CA LEU A 10 -15.43 -23.66 52.23
C LEU A 10 -14.36 -23.14 51.26
N CYS A 11 -14.36 -23.65 50.03
CA CYS A 11 -13.55 -23.09 48.96
C CYS A 11 -14.13 -21.72 48.56
N LEU A 12 -13.52 -20.66 49.06
CA LEU A 12 -13.80 -19.29 48.64
C LEU A 12 -13.18 -19.10 47.26
N PHE A 13 -13.98 -19.26 46.20
CA PHE A 13 -13.60 -18.89 44.86
C PHE A 13 -13.57 -17.35 44.76
N LEU A 14 -12.38 -16.80 44.91
CA LEU A 14 -12.13 -15.38 44.61
C LEU A 14 -12.14 -15.24 43.08
N THR A 15 -13.29 -14.91 42.52
CA THR A 15 -13.38 -14.53 41.09
C THR A 15 -12.73 -13.14 40.91
N LEU A 16 -11.48 -13.14 40.47
CA LEU A 16 -10.83 -11.93 40.00
C LEU A 16 -11.54 -11.53 38.68
N THR A 17 -12.51 -10.65 38.77
CA THR A 17 -13.04 -9.94 37.60
C THR A 17 -12.02 -8.90 37.20
N VAL A 18 -11.13 -9.29 36.28
CA VAL A 18 -10.28 -8.31 35.57
C VAL A 18 -11.23 -7.51 34.69
N PRO A 19 -11.37 -6.19 34.88
CA PRO A 19 -12.11 -5.39 33.92
C PRO A 19 -11.38 -5.50 32.58
N LEU A 20 -12.03 -6.11 31.60
CA LEU A 20 -11.63 -6.05 30.21
C LEU A 20 -11.77 -4.57 29.80
N GLN A 21 -10.74 -3.77 30.03
CA GLN A 21 -10.64 -2.47 29.40
C GLN A 21 -10.56 -2.77 27.92
N ALA A 22 -11.67 -2.53 27.24
CA ALA A 22 -11.66 -2.44 25.78
C ALA A 22 -10.58 -1.41 25.45
N ILE A 23 -9.46 -1.88 24.90
CA ILE A 23 -8.52 -1.04 24.19
C ILE A 23 -9.33 -0.56 23.00
N THR A 24 -10.04 0.54 23.14
CA THR A 24 -10.45 1.36 22.02
C THR A 24 -9.14 1.91 21.47
N ASN A 25 -8.46 1.10 20.66
CA ASN A 25 -7.53 1.63 19.69
C ASN A 25 -8.36 2.68 18.96
N GLY A 26 -8.03 3.96 19.20
CA GLY A 26 -8.67 5.02 18.47
C GLY A 26 -8.56 4.63 17.02
N VAL A 27 -9.70 4.39 16.39
CA VAL A 27 -9.79 4.35 14.94
C VAL A 27 -9.35 5.76 14.58
N GLU A 28 -8.07 5.93 14.26
CA GLU A 28 -7.63 7.14 13.56
C GLU A 28 -8.57 7.17 12.36
N ASN A 29 -9.41 8.20 12.29
CA ASN A 29 -10.32 8.38 11.19
C ASN A 29 -9.45 8.34 9.93
N GLU A 30 -9.59 7.25 9.16
CA GLU A 30 -8.92 7.15 7.87
C GLU A 30 -9.32 8.41 7.08
N PRO A 31 -8.37 9.11 6.47
CA PRO A 31 -8.69 10.32 5.74
C PRO A 31 -9.62 9.99 4.57
N ASP A 32 -10.67 10.76 4.38
CA ASP A 32 -11.62 10.61 3.26
C ASP A 32 -10.93 10.73 1.89
N SER A 33 -9.76 11.34 1.85
CA SER A 33 -8.93 11.51 0.66
C SER A 33 -7.46 11.56 1.01
N VAL A 34 -6.62 11.13 0.08
CA VAL A 34 -5.17 11.16 0.21
C VAL A 34 -4.53 11.74 -1.05
N TYR A 35 -3.34 12.29 -0.90
CA TYR A 35 -2.47 12.60 -2.02
C TYR A 35 -1.75 11.32 -2.45
N LEU A 36 -1.69 11.08 -3.75
CA LEU A 36 -0.93 9.99 -4.35
C LEU A 36 0.19 10.56 -5.21
N PHE A 37 1.39 10.01 -5.06
CA PHE A 37 2.58 10.41 -5.82
C PHE A 37 3.17 9.20 -6.54
N SER A 38 3.40 9.34 -7.85
CA SER A 38 4.06 8.34 -8.68
C SER A 38 5.52 8.70 -8.90
N TYR A 39 6.41 7.72 -8.79
CA TYR A 39 7.84 7.93 -8.98
C TYR A 39 8.54 6.67 -9.46
N SER A 40 9.77 6.84 -9.95
CA SER A 40 10.75 5.79 -10.23
C SER A 40 12.09 6.21 -9.64
N HIS A 41 13.11 5.38 -9.73
CA HIS A 41 14.46 5.82 -9.42
C HIS A 41 14.94 6.86 -10.45
N ALA A 42 15.87 7.72 -10.06
CA ALA A 42 16.37 8.78 -10.91
C ALA A 42 16.98 8.29 -12.24
N ASP A 43 17.57 7.11 -12.24
CA ASP A 43 18.10 6.43 -13.42
C ASP A 43 17.04 5.70 -14.26
N GLY A 44 15.76 5.76 -13.85
CA GLY A 44 14.64 5.06 -14.46
C GLY A 44 14.51 3.59 -14.10
N SER A 45 15.37 3.07 -13.24
CA SER A 45 15.26 1.70 -12.76
C SER A 45 14.11 1.50 -11.77
N GLY A 46 13.73 0.25 -11.53
CA GLY A 46 12.80 -0.13 -10.48
C GLY A 46 11.32 0.14 -10.77
N GLY A 47 10.96 0.55 -11.99
CA GLY A 47 9.57 0.70 -12.43
C GLY A 47 8.77 1.77 -11.68
N LEU A 48 7.44 1.71 -11.82
CA LEU A 48 6.49 2.60 -11.15
C LEU A 48 6.40 2.27 -9.68
N LYS A 49 6.66 3.24 -8.84
CA LYS A 49 6.45 3.20 -7.40
C LYS A 49 5.43 4.25 -6.99
N LEU A 50 4.76 4.00 -5.88
CA LEU A 50 3.75 4.91 -5.35
C LEU A 50 4.09 5.30 -3.92
N ALA A 51 3.79 6.54 -3.59
CA ALA A 51 3.76 7.04 -2.23
C ALA A 51 2.44 7.77 -1.98
N TRP A 52 1.98 7.75 -0.75
CA TRP A 52 0.77 8.47 -0.35
C TRP A 52 1.03 9.42 0.80
N SER A 53 0.18 10.42 0.93
CA SER A 53 0.23 11.36 2.04
C SER A 53 -1.18 11.80 2.44
N PRO A 54 -1.49 11.87 3.75
CA PRO A 54 -2.78 12.40 4.21
C PRO A 54 -2.86 13.93 4.10
N ASN A 55 -1.74 14.64 4.00
CA ASN A 55 -1.68 16.10 4.12
C ASN A 55 -0.70 16.80 3.15
N GLY A 56 -0.06 16.05 2.24
CA GLY A 56 0.92 16.56 1.29
C GLY A 56 2.32 16.84 1.87
N ASN A 57 2.51 16.72 3.19
CA ASN A 57 3.79 17.03 3.85
C ASN A 57 4.58 15.79 4.26
N ARG A 58 3.88 14.78 4.75
CA ARG A 58 4.48 13.52 5.19
C ARG A 58 4.08 12.41 4.23
N TRP A 59 5.07 11.76 3.62
CA TRP A 59 4.88 10.76 2.60
C TRP A 59 5.26 9.37 3.09
N PHE A 60 4.49 8.39 2.68
CA PHE A 60 4.68 6.99 3.01
C PHE A 60 4.73 6.19 1.70
N SER A 61 5.68 5.28 1.57
CA SER A 61 5.73 4.38 0.42
C SER A 61 4.56 3.39 0.46
N VAL A 62 3.97 3.13 -0.69
CA VAL A 62 2.96 2.09 -0.84
C VAL A 62 3.69 0.76 -1.08
N ALA A 63 3.17 -0.34 -0.50
CA ALA A 63 3.72 -1.69 -0.64
C ALA A 63 5.24 -1.74 -0.40
N GLU A 64 5.70 -1.06 0.67
CA GLU A 64 7.11 -1.01 1.08
C GLU A 64 8.07 -0.55 -0.04
N GLY A 65 7.57 0.24 -1.00
CA GLY A 65 8.35 0.72 -2.14
C GLY A 65 8.54 -0.31 -3.26
N SER A 66 7.71 -1.35 -3.28
CA SER A 66 7.66 -2.31 -4.38
C SER A 66 7.19 -1.65 -5.67
N SER A 67 7.58 -2.22 -6.80
CA SER A 67 7.14 -1.75 -8.12
C SER A 67 5.73 -2.26 -8.45
N PHE A 68 4.88 -1.38 -8.95
CA PHE A 68 3.54 -1.71 -9.43
C PHE A 68 3.52 -2.15 -10.90
N VAL A 69 4.40 -1.59 -11.72
CA VAL A 69 4.63 -1.99 -13.10
C VAL A 69 6.06 -1.63 -13.50
N ASN A 70 6.69 -2.52 -14.25
CA ASN A 70 8.01 -2.29 -14.81
C ASN A 70 7.89 -2.04 -16.31
N SER A 71 8.75 -1.16 -16.86
CA SER A 71 8.85 -1.00 -18.30
C SER A 71 9.29 -2.32 -18.95
N ASP A 72 8.66 -2.71 -20.04
CA ASP A 72 9.02 -3.89 -20.83
C ASP A 72 9.67 -3.54 -22.18
N PHE A 73 9.83 -2.24 -22.47
CA PHE A 73 10.42 -1.75 -23.70
C PHE A 73 11.93 -1.97 -23.75
N GLY A 74 12.40 -2.44 -24.89
CA GLY A 74 13.80 -2.63 -25.22
C GLY A 74 14.28 -4.09 -25.15
N PRO A 75 15.50 -4.37 -25.66
CA PRO A 75 16.10 -5.71 -25.62
C PRO A 75 16.29 -6.20 -24.19
N TRP A 76 16.27 -7.53 -24.02
CA TRP A 76 16.43 -8.17 -22.71
C TRP A 76 17.75 -7.84 -21.99
N GLU A 77 18.80 -7.56 -22.77
CA GLU A 77 20.13 -7.26 -22.26
C GLU A 77 20.31 -5.80 -21.82
N GLN A 78 19.32 -4.95 -22.06
CA GLN A 78 19.37 -3.55 -21.69
C GLN A 78 18.47 -3.28 -20.48
N MET A 79 18.90 -2.33 -19.65
CA MET A 79 18.09 -1.84 -18.55
C MET A 79 16.84 -1.16 -19.11
N LYS A 80 15.68 -1.69 -18.79
CA LYS A 80 14.39 -1.15 -19.19
C LYS A 80 14.04 0.00 -18.26
N ARG A 81 14.00 1.21 -18.80
CA ARG A 81 13.85 2.42 -18.01
C ARG A 81 12.40 2.90 -18.00
N MET A 82 12.01 3.42 -16.86
CA MET A 82 10.79 4.19 -16.67
C MET A 82 11.20 5.55 -16.10
N LEU A 83 11.30 6.55 -16.95
CA LEU A 83 11.70 7.88 -16.54
C LEU A 83 10.47 8.76 -16.36
N LYS A 84 10.43 9.51 -15.25
CA LYS A 84 9.39 10.49 -14.96
C LYS A 84 7.96 9.92 -15.12
N PRO A 85 7.59 8.82 -14.44
CA PRO A 85 6.26 8.27 -14.58
C PRO A 85 5.23 9.27 -14.08
N HIS A 86 4.22 9.52 -14.91
CA HIS A 86 3.09 10.38 -14.59
C HIS A 86 1.82 9.55 -14.52
N LEU A 87 1.21 9.52 -13.35
CA LEU A 87 -0.02 8.78 -13.06
C LEU A 87 -1.20 9.75 -13.01
N MET A 88 -2.28 9.39 -13.69
CA MET A 88 -3.52 10.14 -13.66
C MET A 88 -4.72 9.20 -13.64
N GLN A 89 -5.82 9.63 -13.04
CA GLN A 89 -7.10 8.98 -13.16
C GLN A 89 -8.04 9.86 -13.97
N THR A 90 -8.73 9.29 -14.95
CA THR A 90 -9.70 10.03 -15.73
C THR A 90 -11.11 9.72 -15.29
N ARG A 91 -11.98 10.73 -15.29
CA ARG A 91 -13.40 10.56 -15.00
C ARG A 91 -14.17 9.90 -16.15
N ALA A 92 -13.57 9.87 -17.33
CA ALA A 92 -14.23 9.38 -18.55
C ALA A 92 -14.41 7.87 -18.54
N ASP A 93 -13.45 7.14 -17.99
CA ASP A 93 -13.44 5.67 -17.96
C ASP A 93 -13.15 5.08 -16.58
N ASP A 94 -13.00 5.94 -15.56
CA ASP A 94 -12.67 5.56 -14.18
C ASP A 94 -11.42 4.67 -14.06
N ARG A 95 -10.44 4.92 -14.94
CA ARG A 95 -9.19 4.16 -15.01
C ARG A 95 -7.99 4.99 -14.64
N TRP A 96 -6.98 4.29 -14.17
CA TRP A 96 -5.66 4.81 -13.97
C TRP A 96 -4.84 4.68 -15.25
N HIS A 97 -4.18 5.76 -15.63
CA HIS A 97 -3.32 5.86 -16.80
C HIS A 97 -1.93 6.26 -16.34
N CYS A 98 -0.92 5.54 -16.77
CA CYS A 98 0.47 5.89 -16.51
C CYS A 98 1.21 6.10 -17.83
N ILE A 99 1.90 7.24 -17.93
CA ILE A 99 2.75 7.61 -19.06
C ILE A 99 4.15 7.85 -18.50
N TRP A 100 5.16 7.40 -19.22
CA TRP A 100 6.56 7.66 -18.87
C TRP A 100 7.45 7.85 -20.10
N GLU A 101 8.60 8.46 -19.89
CA GLU A 101 9.63 8.60 -20.90
C GLU A 101 10.49 7.33 -20.95
N LEU A 102 10.83 6.89 -22.17
CA LEU A 102 11.70 5.74 -22.40
C LEU A 102 13.17 6.15 -22.51
N THR A 103 13.41 7.41 -22.85
CA THR A 103 14.74 7.99 -23.06
C THR A 103 14.84 9.35 -22.39
N GLU A 104 16.04 9.74 -21.99
CA GLU A 104 16.28 11.07 -21.38
C GLU A 104 15.98 12.24 -22.32
N SER A 105 16.00 12.01 -23.64
CA SER A 105 15.62 13.01 -24.64
C SER A 105 14.11 13.29 -24.71
N GLY A 106 13.28 12.46 -24.08
CA GLY A 106 11.83 12.59 -24.08
C GLY A 106 11.15 12.35 -25.44
N ASN A 107 11.86 11.80 -26.41
CA ASN A 107 11.34 11.60 -27.77
C ASN A 107 10.45 10.36 -27.91
N SER A 108 10.41 9.51 -26.92
CA SER A 108 9.61 8.30 -26.92
C SER A 108 8.91 8.14 -25.58
N LEU A 109 7.61 7.90 -25.64
CA LEU A 109 6.75 7.71 -24.49
C LEU A 109 6.22 6.29 -24.48
N ALA A 110 5.99 5.77 -23.30
CA ALA A 110 5.23 4.54 -23.09
C ALA A 110 3.98 4.85 -22.28
N TYR A 111 3.00 3.97 -22.41
CA TYR A 111 1.69 4.11 -21.80
C TYR A 111 1.17 2.76 -21.32
N VAL A 112 0.48 2.79 -20.18
CA VAL A 112 -0.25 1.64 -19.65
C VAL A 112 -1.48 2.10 -18.89
N GLU A 113 -2.49 1.26 -18.81
CA GLU A 113 -3.71 1.53 -18.04
C GLU A 113 -4.02 0.40 -17.06
N SER A 114 -4.71 0.76 -15.97
CA SER A 114 -5.15 -0.17 -14.94
C SER A 114 -6.51 0.26 -14.37
N PRO A 115 -7.41 -0.67 -14.05
CA PRO A 115 -8.65 -0.36 -13.33
C PRO A 115 -8.43 -0.06 -11.83
N ASP A 116 -7.35 -0.58 -11.23
CA ASP A 116 -7.19 -0.69 -9.78
C ASP A 116 -5.76 -0.46 -9.25
N LEU A 117 -4.83 -0.02 -10.09
CA LEU A 117 -3.40 0.12 -9.82
C LEU A 117 -2.65 -1.21 -9.60
N LEU A 118 -3.32 -2.34 -9.64
CA LEU A 118 -2.75 -3.67 -9.42
C LEU A 118 -2.68 -4.48 -10.70
N GLN A 119 -3.72 -4.39 -11.54
CA GLN A 119 -3.83 -5.12 -12.79
C GLN A 119 -3.55 -4.18 -13.97
N TRP A 120 -2.36 -4.28 -14.53
CA TRP A 120 -1.92 -3.44 -15.63
C TRP A 120 -2.08 -4.16 -16.97
N LYS A 121 -2.61 -3.43 -17.97
CA LYS A 121 -2.72 -3.95 -19.34
C LYS A 121 -1.35 -4.00 -20.04
N ALA A 122 -1.33 -4.53 -21.27
CA ALA A 122 -0.15 -4.51 -22.10
C ALA A 122 0.31 -3.06 -22.38
N GLN A 123 1.62 -2.84 -22.32
CA GLN A 123 2.23 -1.53 -22.55
C GLN A 123 2.13 -1.16 -24.03
N LYS A 124 2.05 0.14 -24.30
CA LYS A 124 2.04 0.73 -25.64
C LYS A 124 3.15 1.77 -25.73
N TYR A 125 3.70 1.94 -26.95
CA TYR A 125 4.84 2.81 -27.26
C TYR A 125 4.53 3.72 -28.43
#